data_16421e0ff1cab39beb1ae0e72c5e0ed9
#
_entry.id   16421e0ff1cab39beb1ae0e72c5e0ed9
#
_cell.length_a   1.000
_cell.length_b   1.000
_cell.length_c   1.000
_cell.angle_alpha   90.00
_cell.angle_beta   90.00
_cell.angle_gamma   90.00
#
_symmetry.space_group_name_H-M   'P 1'
#
loop_
_entity.id
_entity.type
_entity.pdbx_description
1 polymer ?
#
loop_
_entity_poly.entity_id
_entity_poly.type
_entity_poly.pdbx_seq_one_letter_code
_entity_poly.pdbx_strand_id
1 'polypeptide(L)'
;MTLLRVFFLFFLITGFDNKKASEETVAFTLFGRKEFVMGFISAVMFQRNSGVSCKVLVINDGTLTSFHKWCLSRIGVVTTNSQDSIKVENAIKTLPNTYKLYKEFILMKKLVDLHVLSEGCDCLIYFDSDVLFMRACHSFSDYVARCKDHQGPMIYFNKDIRHSFVTSHKEIEKEFALENIKCLNAGFFVCNQGVVKLELVEEILSNENFQMWTKNRYWVTEQTIYAILASQTNINCKLLPKNFDLQIPPNLENETIHFVGAIRKHYWRGLLC
;
A
#
# COMPACT_ATOMS: atom_id res chain seq x y z
N MET A 1 4.67 -28.59 2.41
CA MET A 1 3.60 -28.39 1.39
C MET A 1 2.20 -28.82 1.88
N THR A 2 2.07 -29.81 2.75
CA THR A 2 0.78 -30.35 3.24
C THR A 2 0.09 -29.47 4.28
N LEU A 3 0.84 -28.85 5.21
CA LEU A 3 0.28 -27.95 6.25
C LEU A 3 -0.34 -26.68 5.65
N LEU A 4 0.30 -26.11 4.62
CA LEU A 4 -0.19 -24.91 3.93
C LEU A 4 -1.53 -25.17 3.23
N ARG A 5 -1.71 -26.37 2.65
CA ARG A 5 -2.98 -26.78 2.01
C ARG A 5 -4.11 -26.95 3.03
N VAL A 6 -3.81 -27.49 4.21
CA VAL A 6 -4.78 -27.64 5.31
C VAL A 6 -5.17 -26.28 5.87
N PHE A 7 -4.21 -25.37 6.08
CA PHE A 7 -4.47 -24.00 6.51
C PHE A 7 -5.33 -23.23 5.48
N PHE A 8 -5.01 -23.38 4.20
CA PHE A 8 -5.76 -22.76 3.11
C PHE A 8 -7.20 -23.27 3.04
N LEU A 9 -7.41 -24.58 3.19
CA LEU A 9 -8.75 -25.22 3.26
C LEU A 9 -9.54 -24.75 4.50
N PHE A 10 -8.88 -24.61 5.65
CA PHE A 10 -9.53 -24.13 6.88
C PHE A 10 -10.08 -22.70 6.72
N PHE A 11 -9.31 -21.80 6.10
CA PHE A 11 -9.76 -20.42 5.81
C PHE A 11 -10.87 -20.36 4.75
N LEU A 12 -10.90 -21.29 3.80
CA LEU A 12 -11.96 -21.34 2.79
C LEU A 12 -13.29 -21.91 3.35
N ILE A 13 -13.24 -22.71 4.41
CA ILE A 13 -14.40 -23.39 5.00
C ILE A 13 -15.03 -22.56 6.13
N THR A 14 -14.26 -21.85 6.94
CA THR A 14 -14.79 -20.95 7.96
C THR A 14 -15.27 -19.67 7.29
N GLY A 15 -16.58 -19.59 7.04
CA GLY A 15 -17.19 -18.44 6.39
C GLY A 15 -16.78 -17.13 7.05
N PHE A 16 -16.33 -16.17 6.23
CA PHE A 16 -16.16 -14.81 6.69
C PHE A 16 -17.55 -14.19 6.85
N ASP A 17 -17.87 -13.71 8.05
CA ASP A 17 -18.98 -12.78 8.23
C ASP A 17 -18.66 -11.52 7.39
N ASN A 18 -19.26 -11.41 6.23
CA ASN A 18 -19.22 -10.21 5.42
C ASN A 18 -19.94 -9.09 6.19
N LYS A 19 -19.27 -8.47 7.15
CA LYS A 19 -19.71 -7.18 7.67
C LYS A 19 -19.90 -6.27 6.48
N LYS A 20 -21.06 -5.62 6.40
CA LYS A 20 -21.38 -4.69 5.31
C LYS A 20 -20.25 -3.67 5.23
N ALA A 21 -19.41 -3.76 4.21
CA ALA A 21 -18.26 -2.90 4.04
C ALA A 21 -18.74 -1.46 3.87
N SER A 22 -18.09 -0.51 4.54
CA SER A 22 -18.30 0.91 4.27
C SER A 22 -17.76 1.22 2.87
N GLU A 23 -18.54 1.96 2.08
CA GLU A 23 -18.10 2.45 0.76
C GLU A 23 -17.18 3.66 0.87
N GLU A 24 -17.13 4.31 2.03
CA GLU A 24 -16.33 5.51 2.31
C GLU A 24 -14.83 5.20 2.52
N THR A 25 -14.50 3.94 2.83
CA THR A 25 -13.11 3.52 3.05
C THR A 25 -12.81 2.31 2.19
N VAL A 26 -11.67 2.32 1.54
CA VAL A 26 -11.18 1.20 0.74
C VAL A 26 -9.76 0.84 1.15
N ALA A 27 -9.50 -0.45 1.30
CA ALA A 27 -8.16 -0.97 1.55
C ALA A 27 -7.61 -1.65 0.30
N PHE A 28 -6.36 -1.37 -0.02
CA PHE A 28 -5.67 -1.89 -1.19
C PHE A 28 -4.46 -2.71 -0.81
N THR A 29 -4.18 -3.73 -1.61
CA THR A 29 -2.91 -4.46 -1.59
C THR A 29 -2.54 -4.84 -3.03
N LEU A 30 -1.24 -4.85 -3.34
CA LEU A 30 -0.73 -5.18 -4.67
C LEU A 30 0.01 -6.52 -4.61
N PHE A 31 -0.45 -7.51 -5.36
CA PHE A 31 0.28 -8.75 -5.55
C PHE A 31 -0.19 -9.54 -6.77
N GLY A 32 0.63 -10.51 -7.15
CA GLY A 32 0.35 -11.46 -8.21
C GLY A 32 0.47 -12.90 -7.74
N ARG A 33 0.61 -13.82 -8.71
CA ARG A 33 0.69 -15.26 -8.46
C ARG A 33 1.86 -15.63 -7.55
N LYS A 34 3.00 -14.97 -7.67
CA LYS A 34 4.21 -15.28 -6.91
C LYS A 34 4.04 -14.99 -5.41
N GLU A 35 3.41 -13.89 -5.07
CA GLU A 35 3.16 -13.44 -3.71
C GLU A 35 1.77 -13.85 -3.20
N PHE A 36 0.99 -14.62 -3.96
CA PHE A 36 -0.43 -14.90 -3.70
C PHE A 36 -0.68 -15.40 -2.28
N VAL A 37 0.10 -16.36 -1.79
CA VAL A 37 -0.13 -16.94 -0.46
C VAL A 37 0.08 -15.92 0.64
N MET A 38 1.15 -15.12 0.54
CA MET A 38 1.40 -14.03 1.51
C MET A 38 0.30 -12.98 1.45
N GLY A 39 -0.04 -12.49 0.25
CA GLY A 39 -1.07 -11.48 0.06
C GLY A 39 -2.47 -11.94 0.49
N PHE A 40 -2.81 -13.21 0.26
CA PHE A 40 -4.05 -13.81 0.73
C PHE A 40 -4.12 -13.81 2.26
N ILE A 41 -3.06 -14.27 2.94
CA ILE A 41 -2.99 -14.27 4.40
C ILE A 41 -3.02 -12.85 4.95
N SER A 42 -2.27 -11.93 4.37
CA SER A 42 -2.27 -10.52 4.74
C SER A 42 -3.69 -9.93 4.66
N ALA A 43 -4.41 -10.16 3.57
CA ALA A 43 -5.79 -9.70 3.39
C ALA A 43 -6.75 -10.30 4.44
N VAL A 44 -6.63 -11.61 4.73
CA VAL A 44 -7.42 -12.28 5.79
C VAL A 44 -7.16 -11.66 7.16
N MET A 45 -5.87 -11.48 7.51
CA MET A 45 -5.51 -10.93 8.82
C MET A 45 -5.89 -9.46 8.94
N PHE A 46 -5.80 -8.69 7.86
CA PHE A 46 -6.34 -7.33 7.81
C PHE A 46 -7.83 -7.30 8.14
N GLN A 47 -8.65 -8.10 7.44
CA GLN A 47 -10.10 -8.13 7.67
C GLN A 47 -10.48 -8.57 9.10
N ARG A 48 -9.71 -9.47 9.70
CA ARG A 48 -9.97 -9.95 11.07
C ARG A 48 -9.50 -9.00 12.16
N ASN A 49 -8.33 -8.41 11.98
CA ASN A 49 -7.59 -7.78 13.06
C ASN A 49 -7.50 -6.25 12.95
N SER A 50 -7.74 -5.63 11.79
CA SER A 50 -7.62 -4.17 11.63
C SER A 50 -8.65 -3.36 12.42
N GLY A 51 -9.79 -3.95 12.77
CA GLY A 51 -10.91 -3.23 13.38
C GLY A 51 -11.66 -2.32 12.40
N VAL A 52 -11.27 -2.29 11.12
CA VAL A 52 -11.87 -1.44 10.08
C VAL A 52 -12.79 -2.26 9.19
N SER A 53 -14.04 -1.82 9.05
CA SER A 53 -14.99 -2.41 8.11
C SER A 53 -14.92 -1.66 6.78
N CYS A 54 -14.22 -2.22 5.79
CA CYS A 54 -14.06 -1.61 4.48
C CYS A 54 -13.94 -2.67 3.37
N LYS A 55 -14.14 -2.23 2.13
CA LYS A 55 -13.86 -3.05 0.96
C LYS A 55 -12.35 -3.28 0.83
N VAL A 56 -11.93 -4.54 0.62
CA VAL A 56 -10.53 -4.85 0.31
C VAL A 56 -10.41 -5.13 -1.19
N LEU A 57 -9.54 -4.40 -1.85
CA LEU A 57 -9.28 -4.49 -3.29
C LEU A 57 -7.84 -4.93 -3.54
N VAL A 58 -7.67 -6.05 -4.24
CA VAL A 58 -6.35 -6.50 -4.72
C VAL A 58 -6.08 -5.90 -6.09
N ILE A 59 -5.04 -5.09 -6.18
CA ILE A 59 -4.49 -4.65 -7.45
C ILE A 59 -3.71 -5.83 -8.04
N ASN A 60 -4.25 -6.38 -9.13
CA ASN A 60 -3.66 -7.52 -9.80
C ASN A 60 -2.48 -7.07 -10.67
N ASP A 61 -1.32 -7.68 -10.48
CA ASP A 61 -0.13 -7.45 -11.33
C ASP A 61 -0.25 -8.02 -12.75
N GLY A 62 -1.37 -8.70 -13.04
CA GLY A 62 -1.65 -9.37 -14.31
C GLY A 62 -1.45 -10.89 -14.26
N THR A 63 -0.91 -11.46 -13.19
CA THR A 63 -0.54 -12.87 -13.11
C THR A 63 -1.53 -13.76 -12.32
N LEU A 64 -2.53 -13.16 -11.64
CA LEU A 64 -3.54 -13.91 -10.90
C LEU A 64 -4.44 -14.71 -11.84
N THR A 65 -4.52 -16.01 -11.60
CA THR A 65 -5.41 -16.93 -12.34
C THR A 65 -6.85 -16.85 -11.83
N SER A 66 -7.80 -17.42 -12.57
CA SER A 66 -9.20 -17.55 -12.14
C SER A 66 -9.35 -18.25 -10.79
N PHE A 67 -8.50 -19.25 -10.49
CA PHE A 67 -8.48 -19.93 -9.20
C PHE A 67 -8.08 -18.96 -8.06
N HIS A 68 -7.04 -18.16 -8.27
CA HIS A 68 -6.62 -17.17 -7.27
C HIS A 68 -7.72 -16.14 -7.00
N LYS A 69 -8.37 -15.62 -8.05
CA LYS A 69 -9.48 -14.68 -7.95
C LYS A 69 -10.69 -15.32 -7.24
N TRP A 70 -10.99 -16.57 -7.52
CA TRP A 70 -12.02 -17.32 -6.81
C TRP A 70 -11.70 -17.47 -5.32
N CYS A 71 -10.46 -17.82 -4.94
CA CYS A 71 -10.06 -17.87 -3.53
C CYS A 71 -10.27 -16.53 -2.82
N LEU A 72 -9.87 -15.41 -3.45
CA LEU A 72 -10.04 -14.06 -2.90
C LEU A 72 -11.53 -13.71 -2.74
N SER A 73 -12.36 -14.04 -3.72
CA SER A 73 -13.81 -13.77 -3.63
C SER A 73 -14.48 -14.54 -2.48
N ARG A 74 -13.98 -15.74 -2.12
CA ARG A 74 -14.48 -16.51 -0.98
C ARG A 74 -14.27 -15.84 0.38
N ILE A 75 -13.30 -14.94 0.48
CA ILE A 75 -13.04 -14.13 1.68
C ILE A 75 -13.53 -12.68 1.52
N GLY A 76 -14.40 -12.41 0.55
CA GLY A 76 -14.96 -11.07 0.33
C GLY A 76 -14.00 -10.04 -0.24
N VAL A 77 -12.84 -10.49 -0.77
CA VAL A 77 -11.83 -9.62 -1.38
C VAL A 77 -12.09 -9.51 -2.88
N VAL A 78 -12.09 -8.29 -3.39
CA VAL A 78 -12.29 -7.97 -4.81
C VAL A 78 -10.93 -7.85 -5.50
N THR A 79 -10.84 -8.25 -6.77
CA THR A 79 -9.64 -8.04 -7.59
C THR A 79 -9.93 -7.04 -8.70
N THR A 80 -8.95 -6.20 -9.05
CA THR A 80 -9.07 -5.30 -10.21
C THR A 80 -9.34 -6.09 -11.48
N ASN A 81 -10.16 -5.52 -12.34
CA ASN A 81 -10.61 -6.11 -13.60
C ASN A 81 -10.20 -5.23 -14.80
N SER A 82 -10.65 -5.58 -16.02
CA SER A 82 -10.33 -4.82 -17.23
C SER A 82 -10.93 -3.43 -17.26
N GLN A 83 -12.11 -3.21 -16.66
CA GLN A 83 -12.74 -1.88 -16.59
C GLN A 83 -11.95 -0.96 -15.66
N ASP A 84 -11.47 -1.47 -14.52
CA ASP A 84 -10.58 -0.74 -13.63
C ASP A 84 -9.30 -0.32 -14.36
N SER A 85 -8.71 -1.23 -15.14
CA SER A 85 -7.52 -0.92 -15.95
C SER A 85 -7.78 0.18 -16.99
N ILE A 86 -8.93 0.15 -17.67
CA ILE A 86 -9.33 1.19 -18.63
C ILE A 86 -9.53 2.54 -17.92
N LYS A 87 -10.19 2.54 -16.73
CA LYS A 87 -10.35 3.77 -15.92
C LYS A 87 -9.00 4.38 -15.59
N VAL A 88 -8.07 3.56 -15.10
CA VAL A 88 -6.71 4.00 -14.73
C VAL A 88 -5.96 4.53 -15.96
N GLU A 89 -5.94 3.81 -17.07
CA GLU A 89 -5.26 4.24 -18.29
C GLU A 89 -5.82 5.56 -18.83
N ASN A 90 -7.13 5.74 -18.79
CA ASN A 90 -7.77 7.00 -19.19
C ASN A 90 -7.37 8.17 -18.30
N ALA A 91 -7.16 7.95 -17.01
CA ALA A 91 -6.74 8.98 -16.06
C ALA A 91 -5.30 9.48 -16.33
N ILE A 92 -4.41 8.60 -16.82
CA ILE A 92 -2.99 8.95 -17.01
C ILE A 92 -2.55 9.11 -18.45
N LYS A 93 -3.40 8.87 -19.44
CA LYS A 93 -3.03 8.93 -20.88
C LYS A 93 -2.49 10.28 -21.33
N THR A 94 -2.84 11.38 -20.65
CA THR A 94 -2.35 12.72 -20.90
C THR A 94 -1.09 13.08 -20.10
N LEU A 95 -0.58 12.15 -19.30
CA LEU A 95 0.58 12.29 -18.42
C LEU A 95 1.71 11.37 -18.91
N PRO A 96 2.54 11.79 -19.88
CA PRO A 96 3.39 10.90 -20.66
C PRO A 96 4.45 10.16 -19.82
N ASN A 97 5.08 10.82 -18.84
CA ASN A 97 6.09 10.19 -17.99
C ASN A 97 5.46 9.21 -16.98
N THR A 98 4.32 9.59 -16.41
CA THR A 98 3.53 8.72 -15.54
C THR A 98 3.04 7.50 -16.31
N TYR A 99 2.48 7.69 -17.50
CA TYR A 99 1.99 6.60 -18.36
C TYR A 99 3.12 5.63 -18.74
N LYS A 100 4.27 6.17 -19.17
CA LYS A 100 5.44 5.37 -19.53
C LYS A 100 5.89 4.51 -18.33
N LEU A 101 6.13 5.12 -17.19
CA LEU A 101 6.64 4.41 -16.01
C LEU A 101 5.60 3.42 -15.46
N TYR A 102 4.31 3.75 -15.53
CA TYR A 102 3.21 2.85 -15.17
C TYR A 102 3.21 1.55 -16.01
N LYS A 103 3.51 1.65 -17.31
CA LYS A 103 3.61 0.46 -18.19
C LYS A 103 4.87 -0.36 -17.96
N GLU A 104 5.97 0.29 -17.58
CA GLU A 104 7.27 -0.36 -17.41
C GLU A 104 7.47 -0.93 -16.00
N PHE A 105 6.81 -0.35 -14.98
CA PHE A 105 7.12 -0.63 -13.60
C PHE A 105 5.89 -0.89 -12.75
N ILE A 106 5.74 -2.15 -12.31
CA ILE A 106 4.53 -2.64 -11.61
C ILE A 106 4.22 -1.88 -10.31
N LEU A 107 5.22 -1.39 -9.58
CA LEU A 107 5.00 -0.65 -8.34
C LEU A 107 4.34 0.72 -8.57
N MET A 108 4.36 1.24 -9.79
CA MET A 108 3.60 2.46 -10.13
C MET A 108 2.08 2.26 -10.01
N LYS A 109 1.58 1.02 -10.10
CA LYS A 109 0.18 0.71 -9.79
C LYS A 109 -0.18 1.08 -8.35
N LYS A 110 0.74 0.94 -7.41
CA LYS A 110 0.60 1.35 -6.02
C LYS A 110 0.36 2.86 -5.89
N LEU A 111 1.00 3.66 -6.75
CA LEU A 111 0.83 5.10 -6.76
C LEU A 111 -0.40 5.55 -7.57
N VAL A 112 -0.65 4.93 -8.73
CA VAL A 112 -1.68 5.37 -9.67
C VAL A 112 -3.02 4.70 -9.40
N ASP A 113 -3.07 3.34 -9.41
CA ASP A 113 -4.33 2.59 -9.28
C ASP A 113 -5.05 2.91 -7.96
N LEU A 114 -4.30 3.03 -6.84
CA LEU A 114 -4.89 3.36 -5.56
C LEU A 114 -5.72 4.64 -5.63
N HIS A 115 -5.14 5.70 -6.17
CA HIS A 115 -5.74 7.03 -6.15
C HIS A 115 -6.85 7.18 -7.18
N VAL A 116 -6.72 6.53 -8.35
CA VAL A 116 -7.78 6.52 -9.37
C VAL A 116 -8.97 5.65 -8.94
N LEU A 117 -8.71 4.48 -8.33
CA LEU A 117 -9.77 3.55 -7.95
C LEU A 117 -10.42 3.87 -6.61
N SER A 118 -9.80 4.73 -5.79
CA SER A 118 -10.39 5.25 -4.56
C SER A 118 -11.17 6.55 -4.75
N GLU A 119 -11.33 7.05 -5.98
CA GLU A 119 -12.10 8.25 -6.26
C GLU A 119 -13.53 8.13 -5.67
N GLY A 120 -13.93 9.13 -4.88
CA GLY A 120 -15.19 9.14 -4.15
C GLY A 120 -15.15 8.44 -2.78
N CYS A 121 -14.02 7.85 -2.36
CA CYS A 121 -13.82 7.36 -1.00
C CYS A 121 -13.17 8.45 -0.13
N ASP A 122 -13.57 8.54 1.14
CA ASP A 122 -12.99 9.53 2.07
C ASP A 122 -11.59 9.12 2.54
N CYS A 123 -11.34 7.81 2.61
CA CYS A 123 -10.10 7.26 3.12
C CYS A 123 -9.65 6.03 2.33
N LEU A 124 -8.37 5.95 2.07
CA LEU A 124 -7.74 4.77 1.52
C LEU A 124 -6.67 4.24 2.47
N ILE A 125 -6.58 2.91 2.53
CA ILE A 125 -5.57 2.17 3.28
C ILE A 125 -4.76 1.38 2.27
N TYR A 126 -3.44 1.40 2.39
CA TYR A 126 -2.57 0.51 1.61
C TYR A 126 -1.72 -0.37 2.54
N PHE A 127 -1.58 -1.63 2.18
CA PHE A 127 -0.64 -2.55 2.81
C PHE A 127 -0.03 -3.52 1.81
N ASP A 128 1.28 -3.73 1.90
CA ASP A 128 1.99 -4.69 1.07
C ASP A 128 1.58 -6.13 1.43
N SER A 129 1.75 -7.06 0.49
CA SER A 129 1.44 -8.49 0.68
C SER A 129 2.21 -9.16 1.83
N ASP A 130 3.27 -8.53 2.32
CA ASP A 130 4.10 -8.99 3.44
C ASP A 130 3.89 -8.19 4.75
N VAL A 131 2.77 -7.46 4.84
CA VAL A 131 2.30 -6.84 6.09
C VAL A 131 1.31 -7.79 6.79
N LEU A 132 1.57 -8.14 8.04
CA LEU A 132 0.67 -8.96 8.87
C LEU A 132 0.04 -8.12 9.99
N PHE A 133 -1.26 -8.24 10.15
CA PHE A 133 -2.04 -7.71 11.26
C PHE A 133 -2.12 -8.80 12.36
N MET A 134 -1.13 -8.82 13.26
CA MET A 134 -0.89 -9.92 14.19
C MET A 134 -1.94 -10.04 15.29
N ARG A 135 -2.49 -8.92 15.72
CA ARG A 135 -3.46 -8.81 16.82
C ARG A 135 -4.57 -7.84 16.45
N ALA A 136 -5.64 -7.81 17.26
CA ALA A 136 -6.68 -6.81 17.13
C ALA A 136 -6.09 -5.39 17.27
N CYS A 137 -6.11 -4.65 16.16
CA CYS A 137 -5.56 -3.30 16.07
C CYS A 137 -6.59 -2.26 16.53
N HIS A 138 -6.88 -2.22 17.82
CA HIS A 138 -7.96 -1.39 18.38
C HIS A 138 -7.77 0.10 18.09
N SER A 139 -6.53 0.57 18.01
CA SER A 139 -6.23 1.98 17.72
C SER A 139 -6.25 2.30 16.22
N PHE A 140 -6.21 1.30 15.34
CA PHE A 140 -6.12 1.55 13.89
C PHE A 140 -7.36 2.22 13.31
N SER A 141 -8.55 1.82 13.77
CA SER A 141 -9.81 2.46 13.38
C SER A 141 -9.84 3.96 13.72
N ASP A 142 -9.19 4.38 14.81
CA ASP A 142 -9.10 5.80 15.19
C ASP A 142 -8.25 6.60 14.20
N TYR A 143 -7.15 6.01 13.67
CA TYR A 143 -6.34 6.68 12.63
C TYR A 143 -7.10 6.81 11.33
N VAL A 144 -7.88 5.78 10.96
CA VAL A 144 -8.76 5.82 9.78
C VAL A 144 -9.83 6.90 9.97
N ALA A 145 -10.51 6.96 11.12
CA ALA A 145 -11.51 7.98 11.41
C ALA A 145 -10.92 9.39 11.35
N ARG A 146 -9.77 9.63 12.03
CA ARG A 146 -9.08 10.93 11.98
C ARG A 146 -8.65 11.33 10.57
N CYS A 147 -8.28 10.35 9.72
CA CYS A 147 -7.91 10.60 8.34
C CYS A 147 -9.12 11.04 7.51
N LYS A 148 -10.29 10.41 7.72
CA LYS A 148 -11.56 10.77 7.09
C LYS A 148 -12.03 12.17 7.49
N ASP A 149 -11.99 12.47 8.79
CA ASP A 149 -12.54 13.71 9.34
C ASP A 149 -11.61 14.92 9.13
N HIS A 150 -10.38 14.70 8.65
CA HIS A 150 -9.40 15.78 8.49
C HIS A 150 -9.73 16.70 7.32
N GLN A 151 -9.76 17.99 7.58
CA GLN A 151 -9.92 19.01 6.54
C GLN A 151 -8.61 19.16 5.76
N GLY A 152 -8.60 18.75 4.51
CA GLY A 152 -7.43 18.78 3.62
C GLY A 152 -6.63 17.46 3.59
N PRO A 153 -5.56 17.41 2.79
CA PRO A 153 -4.78 16.19 2.59
C PRO A 153 -4.07 15.73 3.86
N MET A 154 -4.23 14.45 4.21
CA MET A 154 -3.63 13.83 5.39
C MET A 154 -3.12 12.41 5.09
N ILE A 155 -1.94 12.08 5.61
CA ILE A 155 -1.37 10.75 5.54
C ILE A 155 -0.76 10.30 6.87
N TYR A 156 -1.10 9.10 7.31
CA TYR A 156 -0.39 8.34 8.34
C TYR A 156 0.43 7.23 7.68
N PHE A 157 1.69 7.07 8.08
CA PHE A 157 2.61 6.11 7.45
C PHE A 157 3.59 5.51 8.46
N ASN A 158 4.20 4.39 8.09
CA ASN A 158 5.33 3.83 8.82
C ASN A 158 6.64 4.50 8.38
N LYS A 159 7.55 4.72 9.34
CA LYS A 159 8.87 5.26 9.04
C LYS A 159 9.70 4.23 8.26
N ASP A 160 10.34 4.67 7.16
CA ASP A 160 11.36 3.86 6.51
C ASP A 160 12.68 3.91 7.31
N ILE A 161 13.09 2.76 7.86
CA ILE A 161 14.32 2.63 8.66
C ILE A 161 15.59 2.51 7.82
N ARG A 162 15.46 2.28 6.50
CA ARG A 162 16.59 2.10 5.58
C ARG A 162 16.88 3.32 4.75
N HIS A 163 16.06 4.35 4.83
CA HIS A 163 16.17 5.54 3.98
C HIS A 163 16.28 5.19 2.49
N SER A 164 15.37 4.33 2.03
CA SER A 164 15.41 3.75 0.69
C SER A 164 14.77 4.70 -0.33
N PHE A 165 15.57 5.64 -0.85
CA PHE A 165 15.18 6.61 -1.88
C PHE A 165 16.06 6.50 -3.12
N VAL A 166 15.62 7.12 -4.21
CA VAL A 166 16.36 7.12 -5.49
C VAL A 166 17.73 7.81 -5.38
N THR A 167 17.85 8.77 -4.47
CA THR A 167 19.12 9.47 -4.15
C THR A 167 19.13 9.92 -2.68
N SER A 168 20.09 10.76 -2.26
CA SER A 168 20.16 11.29 -0.89
C SER A 168 19.03 12.25 -0.57
N HIS A 169 18.66 12.35 0.71
CA HIS A 169 17.63 13.28 1.18
C HIS A 169 17.94 14.73 0.79
N LYS A 170 19.20 15.14 0.99
CA LYS A 170 19.65 16.51 0.68
C LYS A 170 19.49 16.89 -0.79
N GLU A 171 19.74 15.93 -1.69
CA GLU A 171 19.55 16.16 -3.12
C GLU A 171 18.07 16.30 -3.46
N ILE A 172 17.21 15.45 -2.89
CA ILE A 172 15.75 15.53 -3.10
C ILE A 172 15.21 16.85 -2.52
N GLU A 173 15.58 17.19 -1.29
CA GLU A 173 15.17 18.43 -0.63
C GLU A 173 15.55 19.67 -1.45
N LYS A 174 16.78 19.70 -1.96
CA LYS A 174 17.26 20.79 -2.82
C LYS A 174 16.49 20.87 -4.14
N GLU A 175 16.30 19.73 -4.80
CA GLU A 175 15.68 19.68 -6.12
C GLU A 175 14.21 20.06 -6.11
N PHE A 176 13.48 19.61 -5.09
CA PHE A 176 12.03 19.85 -4.95
C PHE A 176 11.69 20.94 -3.94
N ALA A 177 12.68 21.75 -3.52
CA ALA A 177 12.53 22.84 -2.57
C ALA A 177 11.77 22.44 -1.29
N LEU A 178 12.10 21.26 -0.73
CA LEU A 178 11.49 20.74 0.49
C LEU A 178 12.32 21.16 1.72
N GLU A 179 11.66 21.55 2.81
CA GLU A 179 12.35 21.82 4.06
C GLU A 179 12.91 20.56 4.73
N ASN A 180 12.17 19.46 4.66
CA ASN A 180 12.54 18.19 5.28
C ASN A 180 11.75 17.04 4.65
N ILE A 181 12.43 16.14 3.94
CA ILE A 181 11.77 14.99 3.34
C ILE A 181 11.32 13.98 4.39
N LYS A 182 10.09 13.50 4.26
CA LYS A 182 9.52 12.49 5.15
C LYS A 182 10.10 11.11 4.82
N CYS A 183 10.71 10.45 5.81
CA CYS A 183 11.20 9.07 5.69
C CYS A 183 10.05 8.07 5.69
N LEU A 184 9.21 8.12 4.66
CA LEU A 184 8.01 7.32 4.49
C LEU A 184 8.36 5.94 3.94
N ASN A 185 7.82 4.88 4.59
CA ASN A 185 7.76 3.55 4.00
C ASN A 185 6.42 3.36 3.30
N ALA A 186 6.45 3.13 1.99
CA ALA A 186 5.26 3.00 1.16
C ALA A 186 4.58 1.62 1.26
N GLY A 187 4.99 0.74 2.16
CA GLY A 187 4.41 -0.60 2.34
C GLY A 187 3.21 -0.66 3.27
N PHE A 188 3.00 0.37 4.11
CA PHE A 188 1.80 0.48 4.94
C PHE A 188 1.51 1.94 5.27
N PHE A 189 0.35 2.41 4.84
CA PHE A 189 -0.11 3.78 5.12
C PHE A 189 -1.63 3.90 5.06
N VAL A 190 -2.15 4.98 5.64
CA VAL A 190 -3.54 5.44 5.56
C VAL A 190 -3.55 6.88 5.10
N CYS A 191 -4.30 7.21 4.08
CA CYS A 191 -4.45 8.60 3.65
C CYS A 191 -5.87 8.89 3.15
N ASN A 192 -6.21 10.18 3.13
CA ASN A 192 -7.44 10.65 2.50
C ASN A 192 -7.17 11.14 1.07
N GLN A 193 -8.22 11.58 0.40
CA GLN A 193 -8.15 12.17 -0.94
C GLN A 193 -7.28 13.42 -0.95
N GLY A 194 -6.57 13.64 -2.06
CA GLY A 194 -5.77 14.85 -2.30
C GLY A 194 -4.31 14.75 -1.84
N VAL A 195 -3.89 13.66 -1.18
CA VAL A 195 -2.46 13.42 -0.87
C VAL A 195 -1.67 13.18 -2.15
N VAL A 196 -2.22 12.42 -3.08
CA VAL A 196 -1.61 12.22 -4.40
C VAL A 196 -2.46 12.90 -5.47
N LYS A 197 -1.82 13.82 -6.19
CA LYS A 197 -2.35 14.42 -7.42
C LYS A 197 -1.50 13.94 -8.58
N LEU A 198 -2.13 13.33 -9.59
CA LEU A 198 -1.40 12.73 -10.71
C LEU A 198 -0.59 13.75 -11.50
N GLU A 199 -1.05 15.01 -11.54
CA GLU A 199 -0.33 16.11 -12.15
C GLU A 199 1.00 16.41 -11.46
N LEU A 200 1.03 16.35 -10.10
CA LEU A 200 2.27 16.49 -9.34
C LEU A 200 3.18 15.26 -9.51
N VAL A 201 2.62 14.07 -9.66
CA VAL A 201 3.40 12.88 -10.01
C VAL A 201 4.06 13.04 -11.37
N GLU A 202 3.33 13.56 -12.37
CA GLU A 202 3.87 13.87 -13.69
C GLU A 202 4.98 14.92 -13.62
N GLU A 203 4.78 15.98 -12.85
CA GLU A 203 5.79 17.03 -12.63
C GLU A 203 7.09 16.45 -12.04
N ILE A 204 6.98 15.63 -10.99
CA ILE A 204 8.14 14.94 -10.38
C ILE A 204 8.85 14.05 -11.42
N LEU A 205 8.08 13.27 -12.19
CA LEU A 205 8.61 12.36 -13.20
C LEU A 205 9.16 13.06 -14.44
N SER A 206 8.76 14.30 -14.68
CA SER A 206 9.29 15.14 -15.77
C SER A 206 10.62 15.80 -15.43
N ASN A 207 10.98 15.83 -14.14
CA ASN A 207 12.22 16.42 -13.69
C ASN A 207 13.44 15.58 -14.14
N GLU A 208 14.41 16.20 -14.82
CA GLU A 208 15.56 15.54 -15.44
C GLU A 208 16.46 14.85 -14.40
N ASN A 209 16.69 15.50 -13.26
CA ASN A 209 17.49 14.93 -12.18
C ASN A 209 16.80 13.70 -11.59
N PHE A 210 15.48 13.76 -11.36
CA PHE A 210 14.71 12.64 -10.87
C PHE A 210 14.74 11.45 -11.85
N GLN A 211 14.60 11.70 -13.14
CA GLN A 211 14.73 10.67 -14.18
C GLN A 211 16.12 10.02 -14.18
N MET A 212 17.16 10.81 -13.99
CA MET A 212 18.54 10.29 -13.90
C MET A 212 18.73 9.40 -12.66
N TRP A 213 18.20 9.81 -11.51
CA TRP A 213 18.30 9.03 -10.26
C TRP A 213 17.52 7.72 -10.31
N THR A 214 16.34 7.70 -10.95
CA THR A 214 15.50 6.50 -11.04
C THR A 214 16.08 5.41 -11.93
N LYS A 215 16.93 5.71 -12.93
CA LYS A 215 17.53 4.72 -13.84
C LYS A 215 18.21 3.56 -13.11
N ASN A 216 18.86 3.83 -11.98
CA ASN A 216 19.65 2.84 -11.23
C ASN A 216 18.92 2.34 -9.96
N ARG A 217 17.79 2.96 -9.57
CA ARG A 217 17.06 2.66 -8.33
C ARG A 217 15.55 2.69 -8.52
N TYR A 218 15.08 2.19 -9.66
CA TYR A 218 13.67 2.19 -10.04
C TYR A 218 12.74 1.54 -9.00
N TRP A 219 13.23 0.55 -8.22
CA TRP A 219 12.43 -0.17 -7.21
C TRP A 219 12.05 0.65 -5.97
N VAL A 220 12.59 1.84 -5.80
CA VAL A 220 12.23 2.78 -4.72
C VAL A 220 11.62 4.08 -5.26
N THR A 221 11.30 4.12 -6.55
CA THR A 221 10.76 5.31 -7.22
C THR A 221 9.41 5.72 -6.64
N GLU A 222 8.46 4.79 -6.52
CA GLU A 222 7.13 5.10 -6.00
C GLU A 222 7.19 5.54 -4.53
N GLN A 223 8.06 4.93 -3.71
CA GLN A 223 8.27 5.33 -2.33
C GLN A 223 8.86 6.76 -2.24
N THR A 224 9.80 7.09 -3.13
CA THR A 224 10.39 8.43 -3.19
C THR A 224 9.35 9.46 -3.59
N ILE A 225 8.48 9.16 -4.57
CA ILE A 225 7.38 10.05 -4.96
C ILE A 225 6.42 10.29 -3.79
N TYR A 226 5.99 9.23 -3.08
CA TYR A 226 5.17 9.39 -1.88
C TYR A 226 5.85 10.27 -0.82
N ALA A 227 7.15 10.11 -0.61
CA ALA A 227 7.90 10.92 0.35
C ALA A 227 7.96 12.39 -0.07
N ILE A 228 8.17 12.69 -1.37
CA ILE A 228 8.14 14.05 -1.91
C ILE A 228 6.76 14.67 -1.72
N LEU A 229 5.69 13.98 -2.14
CA LEU A 229 4.32 14.45 -1.98
C LEU A 229 3.96 14.70 -0.52
N ALA A 230 4.23 13.74 0.36
CA ALA A 230 3.96 13.85 1.80
C ALA A 230 4.78 14.95 2.51
N SER A 231 5.83 15.46 1.88
CA SER A 231 6.67 16.53 2.39
C SER A 231 6.23 17.93 1.95
N GLN A 232 5.21 18.02 1.09
CA GLN A 232 4.62 19.31 0.71
C GLN A 232 3.99 19.98 1.94
N THR A 233 4.10 21.31 2.02
CA THR A 233 3.65 22.11 3.18
C THR A 233 2.15 22.01 3.48
N ASN A 234 1.35 21.72 2.46
CA ASN A 234 -0.10 21.57 2.57
C ASN A 234 -0.56 20.14 2.96
N ILE A 235 0.37 19.19 3.12
CA ILE A 235 0.05 17.82 3.50
C ILE A 235 0.27 17.60 5.00
N ASN A 236 -0.77 17.19 5.72
CA ASN A 236 -0.64 16.81 7.13
C ASN A 236 -0.09 15.38 7.23
N CYS A 237 1.21 15.28 7.43
CA CYS A 237 1.95 14.03 7.40
C CYS A 237 2.34 13.58 8.81
N LYS A 238 1.87 12.39 9.25
CA LYS A 238 2.09 11.87 10.60
C LYS A 238 2.59 10.42 10.58
N LEU A 239 3.40 10.08 11.57
CA LEU A 239 3.81 8.70 11.81
C LEU A 239 2.69 7.89 12.47
N LEU A 240 2.53 6.64 12.06
CA LEU A 240 1.82 5.64 12.83
C LEU A 240 2.60 5.32 14.12
N PRO A 241 1.93 4.89 15.20
CA PRO A 241 2.60 4.50 16.43
C PRO A 241 3.59 3.33 16.24
N LYS A 242 4.49 3.16 17.20
CA LYS A 242 5.55 2.13 17.16
C LYS A 242 5.03 0.69 17.08
N ASN A 243 3.83 0.41 17.59
CA ASN A 243 3.19 -0.90 17.47
C ASN A 243 2.74 -1.27 16.04
N PHE A 244 2.79 -0.30 15.11
CA PHE A 244 2.62 -0.50 13.67
C PHE A 244 3.95 -0.44 12.91
N ASP A 245 5.06 -0.30 13.61
CA ASP A 245 6.34 0.09 13.02
C ASP A 245 7.07 -1.08 12.35
N LEU A 246 7.90 -0.71 11.38
CA LEU A 246 8.85 -1.61 10.74
C LEU A 246 10.06 -1.78 11.66
N GLN A 247 10.27 -2.96 12.23
CA GLN A 247 11.39 -3.27 13.12
C GLN A 247 12.26 -4.40 12.58
N ILE A 248 13.56 -4.32 12.85
CA ILE A 248 14.53 -5.39 12.54
C ILE A 248 15.38 -5.67 13.80
N PRO A 249 15.25 -6.84 14.43
CA PRO A 249 14.33 -7.95 14.14
C PRO A 249 12.86 -7.58 14.38
N PRO A 250 11.89 -8.27 13.73
CA PRO A 250 10.48 -7.98 13.92
C PRO A 250 10.07 -8.27 15.36
N ASN A 251 9.36 -7.33 15.99
CA ASN A 251 8.74 -7.54 17.28
C ASN A 251 7.36 -8.20 17.09
N LEU A 252 7.23 -9.47 17.46
CA LEU A 252 6.00 -10.24 17.30
C LEU A 252 4.86 -9.78 18.23
N GLU A 253 5.15 -8.90 19.19
CA GLU A 253 4.12 -8.27 20.03
C GLU A 253 3.46 -7.05 19.39
N ASN A 254 3.97 -6.55 18.27
CA ASN A 254 3.35 -5.46 17.54
C ASN A 254 1.97 -5.85 17.00
N GLU A 255 1.10 -4.86 16.84
CA GLU A 255 -0.22 -5.03 16.19
C GLU A 255 -0.06 -5.36 14.71
N THR A 256 0.89 -4.70 14.05
CA THR A 256 1.28 -5.02 12.66
C THR A 256 2.78 -5.23 12.53
N ILE A 257 3.16 -6.07 11.56
CA ILE A 257 4.56 -6.30 11.21
C ILE A 257 4.69 -6.26 9.69
N HIS A 258 5.62 -5.45 9.21
CA HIS A 258 5.98 -5.41 7.80
C HIS A 258 7.28 -6.21 7.56
N PHE A 259 7.18 -7.36 6.90
CA PHE A 259 8.30 -8.29 6.66
C PHE A 259 9.09 -7.92 5.39
N VAL A 260 9.60 -6.69 5.32
CA VAL A 260 10.25 -6.14 4.13
C VAL A 260 11.64 -6.74 3.87
N GLY A 261 11.96 -7.02 2.61
CA GLY A 261 13.31 -7.36 2.17
C GLY A 261 13.89 -8.59 2.88
N ALA A 262 15.04 -8.45 3.54
CA ALA A 262 15.77 -9.55 4.17
C ALA A 262 15.01 -10.23 5.33
N ILE A 263 14.05 -9.55 5.96
CA ILE A 263 13.24 -10.15 7.04
C ILE A 263 12.01 -10.91 6.51
N ARG A 264 11.71 -10.86 5.22
CA ARG A 264 10.61 -11.61 4.59
C ARG A 264 10.71 -13.13 4.83
N LYS A 265 11.92 -13.68 5.01
CA LYS A 265 12.15 -15.06 5.41
C LYS A 265 11.54 -15.43 6.78
N HIS A 266 11.28 -14.44 7.64
CA HIS A 266 10.65 -14.64 8.95
C HIS A 266 9.12 -14.54 8.91
N TYR A 267 8.53 -14.19 7.77
CA TYR A 267 7.08 -14.08 7.57
C TYR A 267 6.32 -15.31 8.09
N TRP A 268 6.79 -16.50 7.71
CA TRP A 268 6.17 -17.75 8.11
C TRP A 268 6.29 -18.06 9.60
N ARG A 269 7.31 -17.54 10.27
CA ARG A 269 7.43 -17.65 11.73
C ARG A 269 6.42 -16.77 12.45
N GLY A 270 6.14 -15.57 11.93
CA GLY A 270 5.11 -14.69 12.48
C GLY A 270 3.71 -15.30 12.45
N LEU A 271 3.42 -16.23 11.54
CA LEU A 271 2.12 -16.92 11.48
C LEU A 271 1.98 -18.06 12.52
N LEU A 272 3.06 -18.49 13.17
CA LEU A 272 3.08 -19.60 14.12
C LEU A 272 3.06 -19.11 15.58
N CYS A 273 3.11 -17.80 15.79
CA CYS A 273 3.00 -17.15 17.09
C CYS A 273 1.58 -16.66 17.33
#